data_d06e56f185b9a894a094f8b4d9ba337d
#
_entry.id   d06e56f185b9a894a094f8b4d9ba337d
#
_cell.length_a   1.000
_cell.length_b   1.000
_cell.length_c   1.000
_cell.angle_alpha   90.00
_cell.angle_beta   90.00
_cell.angle_gamma   90.00
#
_symmetry.space_group_name_H-M   'P 1'
#
loop_
_entity.id
_entity.type
_entity.pdbx_description
1 polymer ?
#
loop_
_entity_poly.entity_id
_entity_poly.type
_entity_poly.pdbx_seq_one_letter_code
_entity_poly.pdbx_strand_id
1 'polypeptide(L)'
;MSNIDANKKEGDYERGKNHVIDNLGLLFQSSEYGQWIMSAGNIVMLHEKLKDFKPKHILELGTGIGCSTAVMAFTCPEATVYTVEQNQKCIDIAKTLIPQTLQERIYFRKATPRVFVAPQVNPLMNWSAYDEFDWHDYDFILVDGCGPFKTKVEVMGKEWETLAELPNGDILNLLPKMAEGTIVYIDGRKPTKSLYNRHLGNYLEYIDGDNNYSIFRRTNKQLNADFSNYENMDNSLDNLTKGNYFENS
;
A
#
# COMPACT_ATOMS: atom_id res chain seq x y z
N MET A 1 -2.46 11.85 -33.25
CA MET A 1 -2.82 10.41 -33.01
C MET A 1 -2.72 10.20 -31.52
N SER A 2 -3.60 10.08 -30.83
CA SER A 2 -4.96 10.34 -30.42
C SER A 2 -5.14 9.58 -29.10
N ASN A 3 -5.41 10.34 -28.03
CA ASN A 3 -5.76 9.87 -26.66
C ASN A 3 -7.01 8.94 -26.63
N ILE A 4 -7.48 8.48 -27.77
CA ILE A 4 -8.68 7.66 -27.92
C ILE A 4 -8.37 6.17 -27.68
N ASP A 5 -7.13 5.71 -27.93
CA ASP A 5 -6.79 4.28 -27.78
C ASP A 5 -6.47 3.85 -26.33
N ALA A 6 -6.06 4.78 -25.47
CA ALA A 6 -5.82 4.48 -24.05
C ALA A 6 -7.16 4.24 -23.31
N ASN A 7 -8.18 5.07 -23.58
CA ASN A 7 -9.51 4.91 -23.00
C ASN A 7 -10.26 3.66 -23.54
N LYS A 8 -9.90 3.17 -24.74
CA LYS A 8 -10.53 2.00 -25.32
C LYS A 8 -10.02 0.69 -24.67
N LYS A 9 -8.76 0.67 -24.21
CA LYS A 9 -8.22 -0.48 -23.44
C LYS A 9 -8.81 -0.57 -22.04
N GLU A 10 -9.18 0.55 -21.40
CA GLU A 10 -9.92 0.54 -20.13
C GLU A 10 -11.38 0.06 -20.32
N GLY A 11 -11.96 0.25 -21.49
CA GLY A 11 -13.34 -0.15 -21.80
C GLY A 11 -13.51 -1.62 -22.20
N ASP A 12 -12.44 -2.29 -22.62
CA ASP A 12 -12.45 -3.68 -23.09
C ASP A 12 -12.10 -4.69 -21.98
N TYR A 13 -11.78 -4.24 -20.78
CA TYR A 13 -11.83 -5.12 -19.61
C TYR A 13 -13.29 -5.54 -19.43
N GLU A 14 -13.56 -6.77 -19.82
CA GLU A 14 -14.86 -7.41 -19.94
C GLU A 14 -15.82 -7.03 -18.80
N ARG A 15 -16.63 -6.00 -19.02
CA ARG A 15 -17.72 -5.56 -18.12
C ARG A 15 -18.75 -6.66 -17.81
N GLY A 16 -18.51 -7.87 -18.21
CA GLY A 16 -19.44 -9.00 -18.07
C GLY A 16 -19.01 -10.09 -17.11
N LYS A 17 -17.76 -10.10 -16.62
CA LYS A 17 -17.23 -11.28 -15.90
C LYS A 17 -17.17 -11.17 -14.38
N ASN A 18 -17.36 -9.99 -13.79
CA ASN A 18 -17.21 -9.83 -12.34
C ASN A 18 -18.24 -8.90 -11.71
N HIS A 19 -19.51 -9.12 -11.91
CA HIS A 19 -20.59 -8.35 -11.25
C HIS A 19 -20.38 -8.18 -9.73
N VAL A 20 -19.75 -9.14 -9.07
CA VAL A 20 -19.51 -9.07 -7.63
C VAL A 20 -18.42 -8.05 -7.31
N ILE A 21 -17.32 -8.03 -8.06
CA ILE A 21 -16.22 -7.07 -7.86
C ILE A 21 -16.69 -5.65 -8.21
N ASP A 22 -17.44 -5.50 -9.32
CA ASP A 22 -18.02 -4.22 -9.70
C ASP A 22 -19.00 -3.70 -8.64
N ASN A 23 -19.86 -4.58 -8.09
CA ASN A 23 -20.81 -4.22 -7.04
C ASN A 23 -20.12 -3.88 -5.72
N LEU A 24 -19.05 -4.58 -5.35
CA LEU A 24 -18.22 -4.20 -4.20
C LEU A 24 -17.64 -2.81 -4.43
N GLY A 25 -17.01 -2.55 -5.57
CA GLY A 25 -16.45 -1.24 -5.89
C GLY A 25 -17.48 -0.11 -5.79
N LEU A 26 -18.67 -0.31 -6.33
CA LEU A 26 -19.77 0.67 -6.27
C LEU A 26 -20.24 0.93 -4.82
N LEU A 27 -20.31 -0.10 -3.99
CA LEU A 27 -20.70 0.04 -2.59
C LEU A 27 -19.73 0.98 -1.85
N PHE A 28 -18.43 0.79 -2.02
CA PHE A 28 -17.42 1.62 -1.38
C PHE A 28 -17.36 3.02 -1.98
N GLN A 29 -17.51 3.15 -3.29
CA GLN A 29 -17.48 4.44 -4.00
C GLN A 29 -18.60 5.38 -3.55
N SER A 30 -19.75 4.86 -3.17
CA SER A 30 -20.88 5.65 -2.67
C SER A 30 -20.74 6.14 -1.23
N SER A 31 -19.70 5.74 -0.52
CA SER A 31 -19.45 6.11 0.87
C SER A 31 -18.80 7.50 1.01
N GLU A 32 -18.77 8.03 2.23
CA GLU A 32 -18.19 9.36 2.56
C GLU A 32 -16.73 9.52 2.08
N TYR A 33 -15.95 8.44 2.05
CA TYR A 33 -14.55 8.44 1.62
C TYR A 33 -14.31 7.67 0.30
N GLY A 34 -15.35 7.55 -0.53
CA GLY A 34 -15.28 6.81 -1.79
C GLY A 34 -14.22 7.30 -2.78
N GLN A 35 -13.78 8.57 -2.67
CA GLN A 35 -12.69 9.12 -3.49
C GLN A 35 -11.30 8.56 -3.14
N TRP A 36 -11.15 7.88 -2.02
CA TRP A 36 -9.87 7.31 -1.57
C TRP A 36 -9.71 5.81 -1.88
N ILE A 37 -10.69 5.20 -2.54
CA ILE A 37 -10.58 3.80 -2.94
C ILE A 37 -9.69 3.64 -4.16
N MET A 38 -9.13 2.45 -4.30
CA MET A 38 -8.44 2.02 -5.52
C MET A 38 -9.35 2.20 -6.73
N SER A 39 -8.81 2.61 -7.88
CA SER A 39 -9.59 2.77 -9.11
C SER A 39 -10.25 1.44 -9.53
N ALA A 40 -11.37 1.51 -10.23
CA ALA A 40 -12.08 0.31 -10.70
C ALA A 40 -11.18 -0.61 -11.54
N GLY A 41 -10.34 -0.04 -12.41
CA GLY A 41 -9.38 -0.81 -13.20
C GLY A 41 -8.34 -1.52 -12.35
N ASN A 42 -7.81 -0.85 -11.32
CA ASN A 42 -6.83 -1.44 -10.41
C ASN A 42 -7.45 -2.51 -9.50
N ILE A 43 -8.70 -2.34 -9.09
CA ILE A 43 -9.46 -3.37 -8.34
C ILE A 43 -9.61 -4.65 -9.17
N VAL A 44 -9.98 -4.54 -10.45
CA VAL A 44 -10.09 -5.68 -11.34
C VAL A 44 -8.73 -6.34 -11.56
N MET A 45 -7.69 -5.53 -11.76
CA MET A 45 -6.32 -6.05 -11.91
C MET A 45 -5.85 -6.78 -10.64
N LEU A 46 -6.06 -6.20 -9.47
CA LEU A 46 -5.76 -6.85 -8.19
C LEU A 46 -6.48 -8.20 -8.07
N HIS A 47 -7.77 -8.24 -8.39
CA HIS A 47 -8.55 -9.48 -8.39
C HIS A 47 -7.93 -10.55 -9.30
N GLU A 48 -7.61 -10.21 -10.55
CA GLU A 48 -7.02 -11.19 -11.49
C GLU A 48 -5.65 -11.69 -11.00
N LYS A 49 -4.79 -10.79 -10.49
CA LYS A 49 -3.49 -11.19 -9.94
C LYS A 49 -3.60 -12.09 -8.72
N LEU A 50 -4.56 -11.84 -7.84
CA LEU A 50 -4.83 -12.70 -6.69
C LEU A 50 -5.28 -14.11 -7.11
N LYS A 51 -6.05 -14.24 -8.19
CA LYS A 51 -6.43 -15.55 -8.76
C LYS A 51 -5.22 -16.31 -9.29
N ASP A 52 -4.24 -15.60 -9.86
CA ASP A 52 -3.01 -16.20 -10.37
C ASP A 52 -2.09 -16.64 -9.22
N PHE A 53 -1.85 -15.77 -8.23
CA PHE A 53 -0.91 -16.01 -7.13
C PHE A 53 -1.49 -16.91 -6.03
N LYS A 54 -2.80 -16.87 -5.79
CA LYS A 54 -3.52 -17.67 -4.77
C LYS A 54 -2.87 -17.60 -3.39
N PRO A 55 -2.65 -16.39 -2.85
CA PRO A 55 -2.01 -16.21 -1.56
C PRO A 55 -2.84 -16.80 -0.43
N LYS A 56 -2.16 -17.11 0.69
CA LYS A 56 -2.78 -17.61 1.93
C LYS A 56 -2.70 -16.60 3.08
N HIS A 57 -1.64 -15.81 3.12
CA HIS A 57 -1.41 -14.78 4.13
C HIS A 57 -1.12 -13.45 3.47
N ILE A 58 -2.12 -12.58 3.47
CA ILE A 58 -2.07 -11.30 2.78
C ILE A 58 -1.83 -10.19 3.81
N LEU A 59 -0.85 -9.33 3.57
CA LEU A 59 -0.69 -8.05 4.25
C LEU A 59 -1.16 -6.93 3.35
N GLU A 60 -2.00 -6.05 3.86
CA GLU A 60 -2.34 -4.79 3.22
C GLU A 60 -1.82 -3.62 4.04
N LEU A 61 -1.05 -2.76 3.41
CA LEU A 61 -0.53 -1.52 3.96
C LEU A 61 -1.35 -0.36 3.42
N GLY A 62 -2.33 0.08 4.20
CA GLY A 62 -3.33 1.07 3.82
C GLY A 62 -4.70 0.45 3.55
N THR A 63 -5.49 0.26 4.61
CA THR A 63 -6.88 -0.25 4.50
C THR A 63 -7.80 0.74 3.78
N GLY A 64 -7.60 2.05 4.03
CA GLY A 64 -8.60 3.04 3.70
C GLY A 64 -9.96 2.64 4.25
N ILE A 65 -11.00 2.73 3.42
CA ILE A 65 -12.35 2.27 3.80
C ILE A 65 -12.61 0.80 3.47
N GLY A 66 -11.58 0.02 3.07
CA GLY A 66 -11.61 -1.43 2.99
C GLY A 66 -12.05 -2.02 1.65
N CYS A 67 -12.03 -1.26 0.55
CA CYS A 67 -12.44 -1.77 -0.76
C CYS A 67 -11.50 -2.88 -1.25
N SER A 68 -10.21 -2.64 -1.32
CA SER A 68 -9.17 -3.62 -1.67
C SER A 68 -9.15 -4.79 -0.68
N THR A 69 -9.32 -4.50 0.63
CA THR A 69 -9.44 -5.52 1.68
C THR A 69 -10.57 -6.51 1.39
N ALA A 70 -11.77 -5.99 1.05
CA ALA A 70 -12.93 -6.82 0.69
C ALA A 70 -12.68 -7.65 -0.56
N VAL A 71 -12.04 -7.07 -1.58
CA VAL A 71 -11.68 -7.77 -2.83
C VAL A 71 -10.69 -8.90 -2.56
N MET A 72 -9.66 -8.67 -1.74
CA MET A 72 -8.69 -9.70 -1.37
C MET A 72 -9.36 -10.86 -0.61
N ALA A 73 -10.17 -10.55 0.40
CA ALA A 73 -10.90 -11.56 1.16
C ALA A 73 -11.93 -12.33 0.31
N PHE A 74 -12.57 -11.66 -0.65
CA PHE A 74 -13.51 -12.31 -1.58
C PHE A 74 -12.79 -13.23 -2.57
N THR A 75 -11.70 -12.72 -3.17
CA THR A 75 -10.96 -13.43 -4.23
C THR A 75 -10.24 -14.66 -3.69
N CYS A 76 -9.72 -14.57 -2.48
CA CYS A 76 -8.93 -15.62 -1.84
C CYS A 76 -9.67 -16.17 -0.61
N PRO A 77 -10.68 -17.06 -0.80
CA PRO A 77 -11.54 -17.53 0.29
C PRO A 77 -10.80 -18.33 1.38
N GLU A 78 -9.63 -18.87 1.05
CA GLU A 78 -8.78 -19.61 1.99
C GLU A 78 -7.71 -18.72 2.66
N ALA A 79 -7.62 -17.44 2.25
CA ALA A 79 -6.60 -16.54 2.77
C ALA A 79 -7.05 -15.83 4.04
N THR A 80 -6.07 -15.52 4.87
CA THR A 80 -6.19 -14.54 5.95
C THR A 80 -5.66 -13.20 5.47
N VAL A 81 -6.43 -12.14 5.67
CA VAL A 81 -6.04 -10.76 5.31
C VAL A 81 -5.73 -9.98 6.58
N TYR A 82 -4.52 -9.50 6.71
CA TYR A 82 -4.08 -8.56 7.74
C TYR A 82 -3.99 -7.18 7.10
N THR A 83 -4.70 -6.21 7.65
CA THR A 83 -4.76 -4.87 7.06
C THR A 83 -4.43 -3.80 8.09
N VAL A 84 -3.59 -2.86 7.68
CA VAL A 84 -3.03 -1.81 8.55
C VAL A 84 -3.53 -0.45 8.09
N GLU A 85 -4.01 0.36 9.03
CA GLU A 85 -4.55 1.70 8.76
C GLU A 85 -4.19 2.67 9.88
N GLN A 86 -3.89 3.90 9.51
CA GLN A 86 -3.59 4.97 10.45
C GLN A 86 -4.84 5.64 11.03
N ASN A 87 -5.92 5.70 10.26
CA ASN A 87 -7.14 6.40 10.62
C ASN A 87 -8.20 5.44 11.17
N GLN A 88 -8.52 5.56 12.47
CA GLN A 88 -9.54 4.72 13.10
C GLN A 88 -10.90 4.83 12.41
N LYS A 89 -11.28 6.04 11.93
CA LYS A 89 -12.57 6.24 11.25
C LYS A 89 -12.64 5.44 9.95
N CYS A 90 -11.54 5.30 9.21
CA CYS A 90 -11.48 4.46 8.02
C CYS A 90 -11.69 2.98 8.37
N ILE A 91 -11.05 2.49 9.44
CA ILE A 91 -11.26 1.13 9.94
C ILE A 91 -12.73 0.89 10.31
N ASP A 92 -13.36 1.85 11.01
CA ASP A 92 -14.75 1.72 11.44
C ASP A 92 -15.71 1.68 10.24
N ILE A 93 -15.46 2.50 9.22
CA ILE A 93 -16.20 2.49 7.95
C ILE A 93 -15.97 1.14 7.23
N ALA A 94 -14.72 0.70 7.11
CA ALA A 94 -14.40 -0.59 6.50
C ALA A 94 -15.18 -1.74 7.14
N LYS A 95 -15.21 -1.80 8.46
CA LYS A 95 -15.98 -2.80 9.23
C LYS A 95 -17.50 -2.70 9.01
N THR A 96 -18.00 -1.52 8.65
CA THR A 96 -19.43 -1.33 8.33
C THR A 96 -19.76 -1.77 6.91
N LEU A 97 -18.85 -1.49 5.95
CA LEU A 97 -19.10 -1.74 4.53
C LEU A 97 -18.74 -3.16 4.09
N ILE A 98 -17.71 -3.77 4.68
CA ILE A 98 -17.29 -5.13 4.31
C ILE A 98 -18.35 -6.13 4.79
N PRO A 99 -18.84 -7.03 3.92
CA PRO A 99 -19.78 -8.08 4.32
C PRO A 99 -19.27 -8.92 5.50
N GLN A 100 -20.13 -9.20 6.47
CA GLN A 100 -19.77 -9.92 7.70
C GLN A 100 -19.09 -11.27 7.42
N THR A 101 -19.52 -11.99 6.39
CA THR A 101 -18.94 -13.27 5.98
C THR A 101 -17.48 -13.18 5.51
N LEU A 102 -17.05 -12.01 5.06
CA LEU A 102 -15.65 -11.77 4.70
C LEU A 102 -14.82 -11.35 5.92
N GLN A 103 -15.45 -10.64 6.88
CA GLN A 103 -14.73 -10.11 8.04
C GLN A 103 -14.14 -11.18 8.97
N GLU A 104 -14.64 -12.40 8.94
CA GLU A 104 -14.13 -13.52 9.76
C GLU A 104 -12.66 -13.84 9.50
N ARG A 105 -12.14 -13.42 8.34
CA ARG A 105 -10.77 -13.67 7.91
C ARG A 105 -9.95 -12.39 7.76
N ILE A 106 -10.47 -11.24 8.23
CA ILE A 106 -9.83 -9.95 8.13
C ILE A 106 -9.44 -9.45 9.51
N TYR A 107 -8.15 -9.18 9.70
CA TYR A 107 -7.58 -8.65 10.93
C TYR A 107 -7.17 -7.20 10.71
N PHE A 108 -7.93 -6.28 11.29
CA PHE A 108 -7.66 -4.85 11.22
C PHE A 108 -6.68 -4.42 12.31
N ARG A 109 -5.64 -3.72 11.92
CA ARG A 109 -4.67 -3.12 12.82
C ARG A 109 -4.58 -1.62 12.60
N LYS A 110 -4.76 -0.86 13.66
CA LYS A 110 -4.40 0.55 13.67
C LYS A 110 -2.89 0.66 13.95
N ALA A 111 -2.16 1.39 13.11
CA ALA A 111 -0.75 1.67 13.31
C ALA A 111 -0.45 3.14 12.96
N THR A 112 0.56 3.70 13.60
CA THR A 112 0.96 5.08 13.37
C THR A 112 2.00 5.12 12.25
N PRO A 113 1.84 5.94 11.21
CA PRO A 113 2.88 6.12 10.20
C PRO A 113 4.03 6.94 10.79
N ARG A 114 5.26 6.52 10.47
CA ARG A 114 6.48 7.24 10.81
C ARG A 114 7.20 7.68 9.54
N VAL A 115 7.93 8.76 9.63
CA VAL A 115 8.79 9.24 8.55
C VAL A 115 10.23 8.91 8.89
N PHE A 116 10.91 8.30 7.96
CA PHE A 116 12.32 7.92 8.06
C PHE A 116 13.17 8.80 7.15
N VAL A 117 14.35 9.12 7.60
CA VAL A 117 15.34 9.89 6.84
C VAL A 117 16.61 9.07 6.75
N ALA A 118 17.16 8.92 5.55
CA ALA A 118 18.42 8.25 5.31
C ALA A 118 19.55 9.25 5.02
N PRO A 119 20.13 9.92 6.01
CA PRO A 119 21.14 10.95 5.80
C PRO A 119 22.46 10.40 5.25
N GLN A 120 22.75 9.12 5.50
CA GLN A 120 23.99 8.47 5.07
C GLN A 120 23.97 7.96 3.64
N VAL A 121 22.77 7.60 3.12
CA VAL A 121 22.61 7.03 1.78
C VAL A 121 22.27 8.11 0.77
N ASN A 122 21.34 8.98 1.11
CA ASN A 122 20.98 10.16 0.35
C ASN A 122 20.22 11.12 1.29
N PRO A 123 20.77 12.29 1.61
CA PRO A 123 20.13 13.23 2.55
C PRO A 123 18.76 13.74 2.12
N LEU A 124 18.38 13.51 0.86
CA LEU A 124 17.06 13.87 0.33
C LEU A 124 16.11 12.67 0.28
N MET A 125 16.54 11.50 0.73
CA MET A 125 15.70 10.31 0.68
C MET A 125 14.92 10.15 1.99
N ASN A 126 13.63 10.46 1.91
CA ASN A 126 12.68 10.23 2.98
C ASN A 126 11.65 9.20 2.53
N TRP A 127 11.20 8.36 3.44
CA TRP A 127 10.08 7.45 3.21
C TRP A 127 9.19 7.38 4.45
N SER A 128 8.00 6.86 4.27
CA SER A 128 7.07 6.58 5.36
C SER A 128 6.88 5.08 5.51
N ALA A 129 6.66 4.64 6.75
CA ALA A 129 6.30 3.27 7.05
C ALA A 129 5.41 3.24 8.29
N TYR A 130 4.61 2.18 8.44
CA TYR A 130 3.86 1.94 9.66
C TYR A 130 4.79 1.47 10.77
N ASP A 131 4.55 1.89 12.03
CA ASP A 131 5.46 1.61 13.13
C ASP A 131 5.33 0.20 13.69
N GLU A 132 4.15 -0.23 14.02
CA GLU A 132 3.96 -1.49 14.74
C GLU A 132 2.80 -2.30 14.15
N PHE A 133 3.13 -3.43 13.60
CA PHE A 133 2.17 -4.50 13.29
C PHE A 133 2.86 -5.85 13.40
N ASP A 134 2.06 -6.89 13.71
CA ASP A 134 2.58 -8.22 13.92
C ASP A 134 3.07 -8.82 12.58
N TRP A 135 4.22 -9.50 12.63
CA TRP A 135 4.69 -10.27 11.49
C TRP A 135 3.99 -11.62 11.46
N HIS A 136 3.52 -11.95 10.27
CA HIS A 136 3.10 -13.30 9.90
C HIS A 136 3.84 -13.69 8.62
N ASP A 137 3.88 -14.96 8.27
CA ASP A 137 4.54 -15.43 7.05
C ASP A 137 3.72 -15.02 5.81
N TYR A 138 3.73 -13.70 5.53
CA TYR A 138 3.01 -13.13 4.40
C TYR A 138 3.60 -13.61 3.08
N ASP A 139 2.74 -14.10 2.19
CA ASP A 139 3.10 -14.50 0.84
C ASP A 139 2.65 -13.48 -0.23
N PHE A 140 1.78 -12.53 0.17
CA PHE A 140 1.37 -11.39 -0.65
C PHE A 140 1.28 -10.12 0.19
N ILE A 141 1.88 -9.03 -0.29
CA ILE A 141 1.85 -7.72 0.37
C ILE A 141 1.32 -6.68 -0.61
N LEU A 142 0.16 -6.08 -0.31
CA LEU A 142 -0.37 -4.93 -1.03
C LEU A 142 0.13 -3.65 -0.37
N VAL A 143 0.76 -2.77 -1.16
CA VAL A 143 1.26 -1.46 -0.72
C VAL A 143 0.36 -0.37 -1.32
N ASP A 144 -0.60 0.09 -0.53
CA ASP A 144 -1.54 1.18 -0.85
C ASP A 144 -1.64 2.27 0.25
N GLY A 145 -0.80 2.21 1.24
CA GLY A 145 -0.61 3.16 2.35
C GLY A 145 0.87 3.48 2.53
N CYS A 146 1.28 4.27 3.46
CA CYS A 146 0.51 5.23 4.22
C CYS A 146 0.22 6.49 3.38
N GLY A 147 -0.89 7.18 3.69
CA GLY A 147 -1.45 8.28 2.89
C GLY A 147 -0.56 9.52 2.80
N PRO A 148 -1.02 10.59 2.13
CA PRO A 148 -0.25 11.81 2.07
C PRO A 148 -0.10 12.41 3.47
N PHE A 149 1.08 12.97 3.75
CA PHE A 149 1.38 13.67 4.99
C PHE A 149 1.27 15.16 4.77
N LYS A 150 0.62 15.86 5.70
CA LYS A 150 0.78 17.30 5.77
C LYS A 150 2.20 17.61 6.22
N THR A 151 2.89 18.45 5.49
CA THR A 151 4.21 18.94 5.87
C THR A 151 4.26 20.44 5.73
N LYS A 152 5.13 21.07 6.47
CA LYS A 152 5.37 22.49 6.38
C LYS A 152 6.69 22.70 5.64
N VAL A 153 6.65 23.53 4.61
CA VAL A 153 7.83 23.95 3.86
C VAL A 153 8.00 25.46 4.01
N GLU A 154 9.22 25.90 4.29
CA GLU A 154 9.57 27.31 4.28
C GLU A 154 10.02 27.70 2.88
N VAL A 155 9.31 28.66 2.27
CA VAL A 155 9.68 29.23 0.97
C VAL A 155 9.73 30.75 1.11
N MET A 156 10.86 31.35 0.85
CA MET A 156 11.11 32.80 0.92
C MET A 156 10.73 33.40 2.30
N GLY A 157 11.09 32.71 3.39
CA GLY A 157 10.81 33.14 4.77
C GLY A 157 9.35 33.04 5.19
N LYS A 158 8.50 32.35 4.42
CA LYS A 158 7.12 32.05 4.77
C LYS A 158 6.92 30.55 4.87
N GLU A 159 6.22 30.15 5.93
CA GLU A 159 5.82 28.76 6.14
C GLU A 159 4.55 28.45 5.33
N TRP A 160 4.59 27.37 4.56
CA TRP A 160 3.48 26.86 3.77
C TRP A 160 3.18 25.43 4.21
N GLU A 161 1.90 25.16 4.45
CA GLU A 161 1.43 23.80 4.63
C GLU A 161 1.20 23.14 3.25
N THR A 162 1.76 21.97 3.04
CA THR A 162 1.59 21.20 1.81
C THR A 162 1.37 19.72 2.13
N LEU A 163 0.77 18.99 1.20
CA LEU A 163 0.68 17.54 1.27
C LEU A 163 1.90 16.95 0.57
N ALA A 164 2.65 16.14 1.29
CA ALA A 164 3.75 15.37 0.72
C ALA A 164 3.36 13.90 0.63
N GLU A 165 3.45 13.35 -0.56
CA GLU A 165 3.37 11.91 -0.77
C GLU A 165 4.78 11.34 -0.67
N LEU A 166 5.07 10.69 0.45
CA LEU A 166 6.32 9.98 0.66
C LEU A 166 6.22 8.56 0.10
N PRO A 167 7.30 8.02 -0.46
CA PRO A 167 7.33 6.60 -0.81
C PRO A 167 7.11 5.75 0.44
N ASN A 168 6.34 4.68 0.30
CA ASN A 168 6.20 3.69 1.36
C ASN A 168 7.48 2.85 1.45
N GLY A 169 8.04 2.77 2.65
CA GLY A 169 9.27 2.02 2.95
C GLY A 169 9.04 0.80 3.84
N ASP A 170 7.80 0.40 4.09
CA ASP A 170 7.54 -0.78 4.94
C ASP A 170 8.28 -2.02 4.46
N ILE A 171 8.41 -2.21 3.15
CA ILE A 171 9.15 -3.36 2.59
C ILE A 171 10.64 -3.31 2.96
N LEU A 172 11.25 -2.13 3.18
CA LEU A 172 12.61 -2.04 3.71
C LEU A 172 12.71 -2.72 5.07
N ASN A 173 11.72 -2.50 5.94
CA ASN A 173 11.67 -3.07 7.28
C ASN A 173 11.26 -4.55 7.29
N LEU A 174 10.43 -4.96 6.32
CA LEU A 174 9.88 -6.31 6.23
C LEU A 174 10.82 -7.30 5.52
N LEU A 175 11.69 -6.80 4.65
CA LEU A 175 12.52 -7.61 3.76
C LEU A 175 13.31 -8.72 4.49
N PRO A 176 13.88 -8.50 5.70
CA PRO A 176 14.58 -9.55 6.46
C PRO A 176 13.69 -10.73 6.84
N LYS A 177 12.39 -10.51 6.94
CA LYS A 177 11.39 -11.51 7.36
C LYS A 177 10.68 -12.16 6.18
N MET A 178 10.75 -11.54 5.00
CA MET A 178 10.06 -12.02 3.80
C MET A 178 10.70 -13.29 3.26
N ALA A 179 9.89 -14.32 3.04
CA ALA A 179 10.31 -15.53 2.38
C ALA A 179 10.59 -15.29 0.88
N GLU A 180 11.44 -16.13 0.28
CA GLU A 180 11.58 -16.18 -1.17
C GLU A 180 10.23 -16.44 -1.83
N GLY A 181 9.95 -15.74 -2.92
CA GLY A 181 8.68 -15.86 -3.65
C GLY A 181 7.56 -14.96 -3.16
N THR A 182 7.69 -14.32 -1.98
CA THR A 182 6.70 -13.33 -1.51
C THR A 182 6.44 -12.27 -2.59
N ILE A 183 5.17 -12.04 -2.90
CA ILE A 183 4.74 -11.04 -3.88
C ILE A 183 4.50 -9.70 -3.19
N VAL A 184 5.01 -8.63 -3.80
CA VAL A 184 4.73 -7.24 -3.39
C VAL A 184 4.00 -6.54 -4.53
N TYR A 185 2.75 -6.18 -4.31
CA TYR A 185 1.91 -5.43 -5.23
C TYR A 185 1.83 -3.98 -4.77
N ILE A 186 2.18 -3.02 -5.63
CA ILE A 186 2.11 -1.59 -5.35
C ILE A 186 1.00 -0.99 -6.19
N ASP A 187 0.02 -0.32 -5.56
CA ASP A 187 -1.02 0.41 -6.27
C ASP A 187 -0.57 1.83 -6.62
N GLY A 188 -0.35 2.10 -7.91
CA GLY A 188 -0.16 3.43 -8.51
C GLY A 188 0.97 4.31 -7.96
N ARG A 189 1.63 3.93 -6.87
CA ARG A 189 2.58 4.74 -6.10
C ARG A 189 3.96 4.81 -6.76
N LYS A 190 4.10 5.70 -7.75
CA LYS A 190 5.35 5.88 -8.50
C LYS A 190 6.58 6.18 -7.62
N PRO A 191 6.50 7.01 -6.55
CA PRO A 191 7.62 7.22 -5.63
C PRO A 191 8.06 5.91 -4.95
N THR A 192 7.11 5.08 -4.51
CA THR A 192 7.38 3.78 -3.88
C THR A 192 8.03 2.81 -4.86
N LYS A 193 7.50 2.70 -6.08
CA LYS A 193 8.14 1.91 -7.16
C LYS A 193 9.58 2.35 -7.40
N SER A 194 9.82 3.66 -7.46
CA SER A 194 11.16 4.22 -7.67
C SER A 194 12.10 3.88 -6.51
N LEU A 195 11.61 3.98 -5.27
CA LEU A 195 12.38 3.60 -4.07
C LEU A 195 12.81 2.13 -4.15
N TYR A 196 11.87 1.21 -4.43
CA TYR A 196 12.17 -0.22 -4.47
C TYR A 196 13.10 -0.59 -5.62
N ASN A 197 12.90 -0.06 -6.82
CA ASN A 197 13.82 -0.28 -7.94
C ASN A 197 15.25 0.18 -7.62
N ARG A 198 15.40 1.32 -6.95
CA ARG A 198 16.70 1.89 -6.65
C ARG A 198 17.45 1.15 -5.54
N HIS A 199 16.74 0.75 -4.48
CA HIS A 199 17.35 0.24 -3.25
C HIS A 199 17.14 -1.24 -3.03
N LEU A 200 16.08 -1.83 -3.59
CA LEU A 200 15.73 -3.23 -3.39
C LEU A 200 15.86 -4.10 -4.64
N GLY A 201 16.35 -3.56 -5.76
CA GLY A 201 16.45 -4.28 -7.04
C GLY A 201 17.30 -5.55 -7.00
N ASN A 202 18.16 -5.71 -6.00
CA ASN A 202 18.88 -6.97 -5.77
C ASN A 202 18.03 -8.04 -5.05
N TYR A 203 17.02 -7.60 -4.30
CA TYR A 203 16.21 -8.46 -3.42
C TYR A 203 14.78 -8.62 -3.90
N LEU A 204 14.32 -7.71 -4.75
CA LEU A 204 12.99 -7.72 -5.37
C LEU A 204 13.14 -7.72 -6.88
N GLU A 205 12.70 -8.79 -7.51
CA GLU A 205 12.58 -8.89 -8.96
C GLU A 205 11.28 -8.23 -9.42
N TYR A 206 11.36 -7.25 -10.33
CA TYR A 206 10.17 -6.72 -10.99
C TYR A 206 9.63 -7.76 -11.97
N ILE A 207 8.37 -8.16 -11.82
CA ILE A 207 7.78 -9.22 -12.63
C ILE A 207 6.63 -8.75 -13.53
N ASP A 208 5.91 -7.69 -13.14
CA ASP A 208 4.80 -7.16 -13.92
C ASP A 208 4.42 -5.74 -13.49
N GLY A 209 3.68 -5.01 -14.32
CA GLY A 209 3.10 -3.71 -13.99
C GLY A 209 3.10 -2.74 -15.15
N ASP A 210 2.41 -1.63 -14.91
CA ASP A 210 2.28 -0.51 -15.83
C ASP A 210 2.39 0.84 -15.08
N ASN A 211 1.65 1.85 -15.55
CA ASN A 211 1.58 3.15 -14.87
C ASN A 211 0.69 3.14 -13.61
N ASN A 212 -0.18 2.15 -13.48
CA ASN A 212 -1.22 2.09 -12.44
C ASN A 212 -0.87 1.11 -11.31
N TYR A 213 -0.02 0.11 -11.58
CA TYR A 213 0.43 -0.84 -10.57
C TYR A 213 1.84 -1.35 -10.85
N SER A 214 2.45 -1.99 -9.88
CA SER A 214 3.73 -2.69 -10.05
C SER A 214 3.80 -3.90 -9.14
N ILE A 215 4.35 -5.00 -9.67
CA ILE A 215 4.48 -6.26 -8.94
C ILE A 215 5.94 -6.65 -8.89
N PHE A 216 6.38 -6.99 -7.70
CA PHE A 216 7.71 -7.51 -7.42
C PHE A 216 7.62 -8.86 -6.75
N ARG A 217 8.67 -9.64 -6.86
CA ARG A 217 8.85 -10.93 -6.18
C ARG A 217 10.11 -10.89 -5.34
N ARG A 218 10.04 -11.33 -4.10
CA ARG A 218 11.22 -11.54 -3.24
C ARG A 218 12.11 -12.62 -3.84
N THR A 219 13.39 -12.30 -4.07
CA THR A 219 14.41 -13.24 -4.56
C THR A 219 15.02 -13.99 -3.37
N ASN A 220 15.82 -15.03 -3.68
CA ASN A 220 16.56 -15.79 -2.67
C ASN A 220 17.88 -15.13 -2.23
N LYS A 221 18.17 -13.91 -2.69
CA LYS A 221 19.41 -13.24 -2.31
C LYS A 221 19.40 -12.91 -0.81
N GLN A 222 20.47 -13.31 -0.15
CA GLN A 222 20.70 -12.97 1.25
C GLN A 222 20.94 -11.46 1.38
N LEU A 223 20.46 -10.89 2.48
CA LEU A 223 20.69 -9.50 2.81
C LEU A 223 22.18 -9.31 3.15
N ASN A 224 22.80 -8.31 2.56
CA ASN A 224 24.18 -7.92 2.90
C ASN A 224 24.20 -6.99 4.13
N ALA A 225 25.40 -6.76 4.66
CA ALA A 225 25.58 -5.92 5.84
C ALA A 225 25.08 -4.48 5.68
N ASP A 226 24.99 -3.98 4.43
CA ASP A 226 24.49 -2.62 4.15
C ASP A 226 22.99 -2.50 4.44
N PHE A 227 22.26 -3.62 4.41
CA PHE A 227 20.82 -3.61 4.71
C PHE A 227 20.53 -3.36 6.21
N SER A 228 21.42 -3.78 7.11
CA SER A 228 21.27 -3.51 8.56
C SER A 228 21.28 -2.02 8.90
N ASN A 229 21.81 -1.18 8.03
CA ASN A 229 21.77 0.27 8.19
C ASN A 229 20.36 0.86 8.06
N TYR A 230 19.44 0.18 7.39
CA TYR A 230 18.03 0.59 7.27
C TYR A 230 17.22 0.23 8.52
N GLU A 231 17.53 -0.90 9.18
CA GLU A 231 16.86 -1.31 10.42
C GLU A 231 17.19 -0.40 11.62
N ASN A 232 18.38 0.22 11.62
CA ASN A 232 18.88 1.04 12.72
C ASN A 232 18.78 2.56 12.47
N MET A 233 18.01 3.00 11.46
CA MET A 233 17.81 4.42 11.21
C MET A 233 16.96 5.03 12.31
N ASP A 234 17.65 5.83 13.14
CA ASP A 234 17.09 6.51 14.29
C ASP A 234 15.91 7.44 13.87
N ASN A 235 14.82 7.33 14.62
CA ASN A 235 13.59 8.09 14.48
C ASN A 235 13.75 9.58 14.89
N SER A 236 14.84 10.24 14.51
CA SER A 236 15.13 11.63 14.88
C SER A 236 14.07 12.65 14.40
N LEU A 237 13.02 12.18 13.73
CA LEU A 237 11.88 12.97 13.28
C LEU A 237 10.65 12.93 14.21
N ASP A 238 10.74 12.31 15.38
CA ASP A 238 9.67 12.37 16.39
C ASP A 238 9.22 13.81 16.72
N ASN A 239 10.06 14.79 16.45
CA ASN A 239 9.73 16.20 16.62
C ASN A 239 8.93 16.84 15.47
N LEU A 240 8.95 16.25 14.28
CA LEU A 240 8.17 16.74 13.12
C LEU A 240 6.78 16.10 13.04
N THR A 241 6.61 14.93 13.63
CA THR A 241 5.34 14.18 13.59
C THR A 241 4.44 14.39 14.81
N LYS A 242 4.89 15.13 15.83
CA LYS A 242 4.07 15.47 17.02
C LYS A 242 2.95 16.48 16.77
N GLY A 243 2.78 16.97 15.56
CA GLY A 243 1.58 17.67 15.16
C GLY A 243 0.46 16.65 14.91
N ASN A 244 -0.64 16.75 15.64
CA ASN A 244 -1.88 15.99 15.43
C ASN A 244 -2.46 16.24 14.03
N TYR A 245 -1.92 15.52 13.02
CA TYR A 245 -2.26 15.76 11.61
C TYR A 245 -3.57 15.11 11.17
N PHE A 246 -4.19 14.29 12.02
CA PHE A 246 -5.38 13.52 11.67
C PHE A 246 -6.59 13.74 12.60
N GLU A 247 -6.50 14.63 13.59
CA GLU A 247 -7.64 14.86 14.50
C GLU A 247 -8.67 15.88 13.98
N ASN A 248 -8.40 16.60 12.88
CA ASN A 248 -9.26 17.66 12.37
C ASN A 248 -9.47 17.61 10.84
N SER A 249 -9.79 16.45 10.28
CA SER A 249 -10.31 16.37 8.91
C SER A 249 -11.58 15.54 8.85
#